data_ca7e54e814dd4db6e6cf914348c8d6f7
#
_entry.id   ca7e54e814dd4db6e6cf914348c8d6f7
#
_cell.length_a   1.000
_cell.length_b   1.000
_cell.length_c   1.000
_cell.angle_alpha   90.00
_cell.angle_beta   90.00
_cell.angle_gamma   90.00
#
_symmetry.space_group_name_H-M   'P 1'
#
loop_
_entity.id
_entity.type
_entity.pdbx_description
1 polymer ?
#
loop_
_entity_poly.entity_id
_entity_poly.type
_entity_poly.pdbx_seq_one_letter_code
_entity_poly.pdbx_strand_id
1 'polypeptide(L)'
;MWHQIYDGIELNHADTLHQVANDREVVYVPCHRSHFDYLLLAYVTYEEGLHVPHTAAGINLNIPIIGGILRRGGAFFLRRSFKGNRLYAAVFDAYIQEVIGRGHSMEYFIEGGRSRTGRLLRPMGGMLAMTVNAYVTNPRRPIVFMPVYFGYEKLIEGSAFISELGGATKQKESLGGLVRSIRSLRDYFGKVSVNFGEPIDLEPLLDSAFPEWRTYEPANGERPAWLSGIVDELGGRIMRNINAAAAVTPNSLLAYVLLATPKQTIGLDELRRQLQLSLDLLQRFRYSELVTMPDWTPDRIIEHGEKLDVISRSEHPMGQVVHMEERTAVLMTYYRNNILHLLAVPASVACCFIQGTELERSELQRLI
;
A
#
# COMPACT_ATOMS: atom_id res chain seq x y z
N MET A 1 -4.27 -20.46 -6.90
CA MET A 1 -3.64 -20.03 -5.63
C MET A 1 -4.46 -18.90 -4.99
N TRP A 2 -4.62 -17.73 -5.63
CA TRP A 2 -5.32 -16.57 -5.02
C TRP A 2 -6.75 -16.87 -4.61
N HIS A 3 -7.57 -17.47 -5.49
CA HIS A 3 -8.95 -17.88 -5.18
C HIS A 3 -9.07 -19.04 -4.17
N GLN A 4 -7.95 -19.59 -3.70
CA GLN A 4 -7.93 -20.58 -2.60
C GLN A 4 -7.61 -19.94 -1.26
N ILE A 5 -7.00 -18.76 -1.28
CA ILE A 5 -6.58 -18.01 -0.08
C ILE A 5 -7.58 -16.90 0.22
N TYR A 6 -7.92 -16.11 -0.80
CA TYR A 6 -8.85 -14.99 -0.73
C TYR A 6 -10.12 -15.29 -1.50
N ASP A 7 -11.23 -14.72 -1.06
CA ASP A 7 -12.56 -14.82 -1.69
C ASP A 7 -12.68 -13.91 -2.94
N GLY A 8 -11.57 -13.63 -3.55
CA GLY A 8 -11.42 -12.84 -4.78
C GLY A 8 -10.44 -11.69 -4.67
N ILE A 9 -10.08 -11.18 -5.84
CA ILE A 9 -9.30 -9.96 -6.02
C ILE A 9 -10.22 -8.91 -6.62
N GLU A 10 -10.33 -7.77 -5.97
CA GLU A 10 -11.03 -6.59 -6.50
C GLU A 10 -10.01 -5.68 -7.17
N LEU A 11 -10.01 -5.68 -8.49
CA LEU A 11 -9.14 -4.84 -9.30
C LEU A 11 -9.87 -3.55 -9.66
N ASN A 12 -9.26 -2.41 -9.34
CA ASN A 12 -9.86 -1.09 -9.58
C ASN A 12 -8.89 -0.19 -10.35
N HIS A 13 -9.46 0.64 -11.23
CA HIS A 13 -8.75 1.62 -12.05
C HIS A 13 -7.73 1.02 -13.04
N ALA A 14 -7.94 -0.23 -13.50
CA ALA A 14 -7.08 -0.89 -14.46
C ALA A 14 -7.05 -0.17 -15.83
N ASP A 15 -8.14 0.52 -16.21
CA ASP A 15 -8.19 1.31 -17.45
C ASP A 15 -7.08 2.37 -17.52
N THR A 16 -6.78 3.01 -16.38
CA THR A 16 -5.68 3.97 -16.26
C THR A 16 -4.33 3.32 -16.55
N LEU A 17 -4.12 2.10 -16.06
CA LEU A 17 -2.91 1.34 -16.33
C LEU A 17 -2.79 0.99 -17.83
N HIS A 18 -3.87 0.51 -18.46
CA HIS A 18 -3.89 0.21 -19.88
C HIS A 18 -3.59 1.42 -20.75
N GLN A 19 -4.11 2.60 -20.39
CA GLN A 19 -3.85 3.84 -21.13
C GLN A 19 -2.37 4.20 -21.16
N VAL A 20 -1.63 4.01 -20.04
CA VAL A 20 -0.23 4.40 -19.97
C VAL A 20 0.74 3.30 -20.40
N ALA A 21 0.35 2.03 -20.32
CA ALA A 21 1.23 0.90 -20.63
C ALA A 21 1.54 0.73 -22.14
N ASN A 22 0.74 1.34 -23.04
CA ASN A 22 0.90 1.16 -24.49
C ASN A 22 2.14 1.84 -25.04
N ASP A 23 2.50 3.02 -24.55
CA ASP A 23 3.55 3.87 -25.11
C ASP A 23 4.63 4.28 -24.08
N ARG A 24 4.52 3.87 -22.82
CA ARG A 24 5.43 4.18 -21.73
C ARG A 24 6.00 2.94 -21.07
N GLU A 25 7.16 3.09 -20.45
CA GLU A 25 7.70 2.09 -19.54
C GLU A 25 7.11 2.28 -18.14
N VAL A 26 6.37 1.28 -17.68
CA VAL A 26 5.70 1.36 -16.39
C VAL A 26 6.61 0.91 -15.26
N VAL A 27 6.79 1.79 -14.29
CA VAL A 27 7.44 1.49 -13.01
C VAL A 27 6.37 1.43 -11.93
N TYR A 28 6.01 0.21 -11.52
CA TYR A 28 5.04 -0.01 -10.46
C TYR A 28 5.67 0.29 -9.10
N VAL A 29 5.00 1.13 -8.32
CA VAL A 29 5.45 1.50 -6.98
C VAL A 29 4.31 1.27 -5.98
N PRO A 30 4.16 0.03 -5.51
CA PRO A 30 3.10 -0.32 -4.59
C PRO A 30 3.43 0.03 -3.14
N CYS A 31 2.37 0.19 -2.30
CA CYS A 31 2.52 0.11 -0.86
C CYS A 31 2.93 -1.30 -0.44
N HIS A 32 3.67 -1.42 0.67
CA HIS A 32 4.18 -2.73 1.11
C HIS A 32 3.46 -3.20 2.38
N ARG A 33 2.58 -4.18 2.23
CA ARG A 33 1.68 -4.72 3.25
C ARG A 33 2.01 -6.17 3.64
N SER A 34 2.26 -7.01 2.63
CA SER A 34 2.42 -8.46 2.76
C SER A 34 3.65 -8.94 1.98
N HIS A 35 4.17 -10.11 2.33
CA HIS A 35 5.15 -10.82 1.50
C HIS A 35 4.58 -11.27 0.16
N PHE A 36 3.26 -11.25 0.01
CA PHE A 36 2.59 -11.67 -1.21
C PHE A 36 2.34 -10.52 -2.20
N ASP A 37 2.62 -9.27 -1.82
CA ASP A 37 2.31 -8.09 -2.64
C ASP A 37 2.86 -8.20 -4.06
N TYR A 38 4.14 -8.56 -4.21
CA TYR A 38 4.78 -8.69 -5.52
C TYR A 38 4.23 -9.86 -6.36
N LEU A 39 3.78 -10.94 -5.72
CA LEU A 39 3.11 -12.04 -6.42
C LEU A 39 1.69 -11.65 -6.85
N LEU A 40 1.02 -10.83 -6.04
CA LEU A 40 -0.29 -10.31 -6.34
C LEU A 40 -0.24 -9.36 -7.55
N LEU A 41 0.72 -8.44 -7.58
CA LEU A 41 0.90 -7.53 -8.71
C LEU A 41 1.27 -8.32 -9.99
N ALA A 42 2.20 -9.26 -9.90
CA ALA A 42 2.56 -10.12 -11.03
C ALA A 42 1.36 -10.90 -11.59
N TYR A 43 0.48 -11.40 -10.71
CA TYR A 43 -0.73 -12.08 -11.11
C TYR A 43 -1.72 -11.13 -11.79
N VAL A 44 -1.97 -9.97 -11.19
CA VAL A 44 -2.90 -8.98 -11.74
C VAL A 44 -2.45 -8.45 -13.10
N THR A 45 -1.17 -8.09 -13.25
CA THR A 45 -0.63 -7.64 -14.54
C THR A 45 -0.72 -8.72 -15.62
N TYR A 46 -0.50 -9.99 -15.26
CA TYR A 46 -0.66 -11.12 -16.16
C TYR A 46 -2.13 -11.31 -16.61
N GLU A 47 -3.09 -11.27 -15.67
CA GLU A 47 -4.52 -11.38 -15.98
C GLU A 47 -5.02 -10.24 -16.88
N GLU A 48 -4.44 -9.04 -16.70
CA GLU A 48 -4.72 -7.87 -17.55
C GLU A 48 -4.01 -7.92 -18.91
N GLY A 49 -3.30 -8.99 -19.23
CA GLY A 49 -2.60 -9.14 -20.52
C GLY A 49 -1.36 -8.24 -20.65
N LEU A 50 -0.85 -7.72 -19.54
CA LEU A 50 0.35 -6.88 -19.52
C LEU A 50 1.60 -7.69 -19.19
N HIS A 51 2.76 -7.11 -19.48
CA HIS A 51 4.03 -7.74 -19.10
C HIS A 51 4.17 -7.78 -17.56
N VAL A 52 4.52 -8.96 -17.04
CA VAL A 52 4.86 -9.12 -15.62
C VAL A 52 6.12 -8.30 -15.32
N PRO A 53 6.08 -7.39 -14.33
CA PRO A 53 7.21 -6.52 -14.06
C PRO A 53 8.42 -7.25 -13.48
N HIS A 54 9.61 -6.75 -13.77
CA HIS A 54 10.83 -7.16 -13.07
C HIS A 54 10.82 -6.62 -11.64
N THR A 55 10.77 -7.53 -10.65
CA THR A 55 10.60 -7.16 -9.24
C THR A 55 11.92 -7.04 -8.51
N ALA A 56 12.17 -5.90 -7.89
CA ALA A 56 13.28 -5.66 -7.00
C ALA A 56 13.05 -6.34 -5.63
N ALA A 57 13.73 -7.44 -5.37
CA ALA A 57 13.58 -8.25 -4.16
C ALA A 57 14.81 -8.16 -3.25
N GLY A 58 14.59 -8.24 -1.93
CA GLY A 58 15.71 -8.28 -0.98
C GLY A 58 16.54 -9.57 -1.12
N ILE A 59 17.87 -9.46 -0.98
CA ILE A 59 18.81 -10.59 -1.09
C ILE A 59 18.49 -11.76 -0.14
N ASN A 60 17.79 -11.50 0.95
CA ASN A 60 17.30 -12.51 1.89
C ASN A 60 16.30 -13.49 1.28
N LEU A 61 15.67 -13.15 0.15
CA LEU A 61 14.77 -14.03 -0.59
C LEU A 61 15.52 -14.93 -1.59
N ASN A 62 16.80 -14.66 -1.80
CA ASN A 62 17.65 -15.48 -2.69
C ASN A 62 18.18 -16.75 -1.98
N ILE A 63 17.26 -17.58 -1.52
CA ILE A 63 17.57 -18.87 -0.88
C ILE A 63 17.47 -20.00 -1.91
N PRO A 64 18.14 -21.15 -1.66
CA PRO A 64 18.09 -22.31 -2.55
C PRO A 64 16.65 -22.68 -2.96
N ILE A 65 16.45 -23.06 -4.20
CA ILE A 65 15.18 -23.39 -4.86
C ILE A 65 14.29 -22.16 -5.08
N ILE A 66 13.90 -21.43 -4.02
CA ILE A 66 12.97 -20.29 -4.08
C ILE A 66 13.58 -19.13 -4.86
N GLY A 67 14.85 -18.80 -4.60
CA GLY A 67 15.53 -17.75 -5.36
C GLY A 67 15.60 -18.05 -6.87
N GLY A 68 15.71 -19.33 -7.24
CA GLY A 68 15.65 -19.77 -8.64
C GLY A 68 14.28 -19.61 -9.26
N ILE A 69 13.21 -19.90 -8.51
CA ILE A 69 11.82 -19.70 -8.97
C ILE A 69 11.52 -18.21 -9.14
N LEU A 70 11.88 -17.40 -8.14
CA LEU A 70 11.66 -15.96 -8.18
C LEU A 70 12.38 -15.28 -9.36
N ARG A 71 13.65 -15.69 -9.65
CA ARG A 71 14.37 -15.17 -10.83
C ARG A 71 13.68 -15.52 -12.14
N ARG A 72 13.13 -16.73 -12.28
CA ARG A 72 12.36 -17.11 -13.48
C ARG A 72 11.07 -16.32 -13.61
N GLY A 73 10.51 -15.83 -12.48
CA GLY A 73 9.39 -14.90 -12.44
C GLY A 73 9.77 -13.42 -12.56
N GLY A 74 11.02 -13.09 -12.94
CA GLY A 74 11.46 -11.71 -13.15
C GLY A 74 12.07 -11.03 -11.93
N ALA A 75 12.21 -11.70 -10.78
CA ALA A 75 12.82 -11.08 -9.62
C ALA A 75 14.34 -10.93 -9.74
N PHE A 76 14.86 -9.76 -9.37
CA PHE A 76 16.29 -9.50 -9.19
C PHE A 76 16.58 -9.11 -7.73
N PHE A 77 17.75 -9.48 -7.23
CA PHE A 77 18.02 -9.40 -5.80
C PHE A 77 18.97 -8.28 -5.43
N LEU A 78 18.55 -7.47 -4.43
CA LEU A 78 19.26 -6.31 -3.92
C LEU A 78 19.88 -6.57 -2.56
N ARG A 79 21.09 -6.08 -2.34
CA ARG A 79 21.64 -5.91 -1.00
C ARG A 79 20.93 -4.76 -0.28
N ARG A 80 20.77 -4.87 1.04
CA ARG A 80 20.12 -3.85 1.88
C ARG A 80 20.84 -2.50 1.89
N SER A 81 22.12 -2.48 1.57
CA SER A 81 22.94 -1.27 1.54
C SER A 81 23.96 -1.33 0.42
N PHE A 82 24.12 -0.23 -0.27
CA PHE A 82 25.16 0.02 -1.28
C PHE A 82 26.35 0.77 -0.67
N LYS A 83 26.23 1.19 0.61
CA LYS A 83 27.23 2.02 1.28
C LYS A 83 28.58 1.32 1.33
N GLY A 84 29.63 2.00 0.84
CA GLY A 84 31.01 1.51 0.82
C GLY A 84 31.35 0.54 -0.33
N ASN A 85 30.40 0.18 -1.21
CA ASN A 85 30.64 -0.72 -2.34
C ASN A 85 30.33 -0.04 -3.68
N ARG A 86 31.28 0.78 -4.17
CA ARG A 86 31.16 1.52 -5.42
C ARG A 86 30.97 0.60 -6.63
N LEU A 87 31.69 -0.52 -6.69
CA LEU A 87 31.58 -1.48 -7.80
C LEU A 87 30.18 -2.07 -7.86
N TYR A 88 29.62 -2.51 -6.73
CA TYR A 88 28.27 -3.07 -6.70
C TYR A 88 27.23 -2.01 -7.12
N ALA A 89 27.37 -0.77 -6.65
CA ALA A 89 26.48 0.34 -7.05
C ALA A 89 26.53 0.60 -8.56
N ALA A 90 27.72 0.64 -9.16
CA ALA A 90 27.91 0.86 -10.60
C ALA A 90 27.34 -0.29 -11.44
N VAL A 91 27.60 -1.56 -11.06
CA VAL A 91 27.03 -2.73 -11.74
C VAL A 91 25.51 -2.74 -11.66
N PHE A 92 24.97 -2.36 -10.50
CA PHE A 92 23.53 -2.33 -10.30
C PHE A 92 22.88 -1.18 -11.10
N ASP A 93 23.51 0.00 -11.15
CA ASP A 93 23.05 1.12 -11.97
C ASP A 93 23.02 0.75 -13.47
N ALA A 94 24.09 0.11 -13.98
CA ALA A 94 24.15 -0.41 -15.33
C ALA A 94 23.06 -1.46 -15.60
N TYR A 95 22.75 -2.32 -14.61
CA TYR A 95 21.67 -3.29 -14.72
C TYR A 95 20.29 -2.62 -14.86
N ILE A 96 20.01 -1.60 -14.04
CA ILE A 96 18.75 -0.85 -14.14
C ILE A 96 18.65 -0.11 -15.49
N GLN A 97 19.74 0.48 -15.97
CA GLN A 97 19.79 1.10 -17.30
C GLN A 97 19.44 0.09 -18.41
N GLU A 98 19.95 -1.14 -18.30
CA GLU A 98 19.68 -2.18 -19.28
C GLU A 98 18.23 -2.66 -19.22
N VAL A 99 17.65 -2.84 -18.03
CA VAL A 99 16.24 -3.23 -17.85
C VAL A 99 15.31 -2.19 -18.46
N ILE A 100 15.50 -0.92 -18.11
CA ILE A 100 14.73 0.20 -18.66
C ILE A 100 14.97 0.34 -20.17
N GLY A 101 16.24 0.27 -20.59
CA GLY A 101 16.62 0.41 -22.00
C GLY A 101 16.06 -0.67 -22.91
N ARG A 102 15.70 -1.84 -22.39
CA ARG A 102 15.04 -2.93 -23.12
C ARG A 102 13.51 -2.84 -23.12
N GLY A 103 12.95 -1.87 -22.45
CA GLY A 103 11.49 -1.71 -22.38
C GLY A 103 10.83 -2.69 -21.41
N HIS A 104 11.50 -3.05 -20.33
CA HIS A 104 10.93 -3.92 -19.31
C HIS A 104 10.35 -3.09 -18.15
N SER A 105 9.08 -3.32 -17.85
CA SER A 105 8.45 -2.75 -16.65
C SER A 105 9.13 -3.27 -15.37
N MET A 106 9.16 -2.42 -14.35
CA MET A 106 9.76 -2.75 -13.05
C MET A 106 8.77 -2.57 -11.91
N GLU A 107 9.01 -3.30 -10.83
CA GLU A 107 8.31 -3.15 -9.56
C GLU A 107 9.30 -3.02 -8.42
N TYR A 108 9.10 -2.02 -7.56
CA TYR A 108 9.83 -1.91 -6.31
C TYR A 108 9.09 -1.12 -5.23
N PHE A 109 9.38 -1.44 -3.98
CA PHE A 109 8.76 -0.83 -2.80
C PHE A 109 9.64 0.29 -2.26
N ILE A 110 9.18 1.53 -2.35
CA ILE A 110 9.95 2.68 -1.85
C ILE A 110 9.85 2.85 -0.33
N GLU A 111 9.00 2.09 0.34
CA GLU A 111 8.88 2.08 1.80
C GLU A 111 10.07 1.38 2.50
N GLY A 112 10.90 0.66 1.76
CA GLY A 112 12.08 -0.06 2.30
C GLY A 112 11.77 -1.21 3.25
N GLY A 113 10.49 -1.46 3.54
CA GLY A 113 10.02 -2.55 4.37
C GLY A 113 8.50 -2.57 4.46
N ARG A 114 7.94 -3.67 4.98
CA ARG A 114 6.49 -3.80 5.16
C ARG A 114 6.00 -2.93 6.32
N SER A 115 4.88 -2.23 6.12
CA SER A 115 4.19 -1.54 7.21
C SER A 115 3.66 -2.54 8.24
N ARG A 116 3.96 -2.31 9.50
CA ARG A 116 3.44 -3.08 10.65
C ARG A 116 2.25 -2.40 11.31
N THR A 117 2.05 -1.13 11.00
CA THR A 117 1.02 -0.30 11.61
C THR A 117 -0.17 -0.01 10.72
N GLY A 118 -0.11 -0.42 9.44
CA GLY A 118 -1.13 -0.07 8.43
C GLY A 118 -0.96 1.31 7.81
N ARG A 119 -0.08 2.16 8.34
CA ARG A 119 0.28 3.45 7.72
C ARG A 119 1.38 3.27 6.70
N LEU A 120 1.41 4.11 5.67
CA LEU A 120 2.53 4.18 4.75
C LEU A 120 3.81 4.61 5.51
N LEU A 121 4.94 4.01 5.16
CA LEU A 121 6.24 4.42 5.68
C LEU A 121 6.82 5.58 4.84
N ARG A 122 7.84 6.25 5.37
CA ARG A 122 8.54 7.29 4.61
C ARG A 122 9.21 6.71 3.38
N PRO A 123 9.14 7.37 2.22
CA PRO A 123 9.76 6.88 1.00
C PRO A 123 11.29 6.90 1.11
N MET A 124 11.94 5.87 0.59
CA MET A 124 13.38 5.74 0.43
C MET A 124 13.76 5.99 -1.03
N GLY A 125 14.47 7.06 -1.30
CA GLY A 125 14.76 7.53 -2.66
C GLY A 125 15.78 6.69 -3.46
N GLY A 126 16.36 5.62 -2.91
CA GLY A 126 17.47 4.91 -3.56
C GLY A 126 17.13 4.34 -4.94
N MET A 127 16.05 3.56 -5.05
CA MET A 127 15.59 3.00 -6.34
C MET A 127 15.05 4.09 -7.27
N LEU A 128 14.31 5.06 -6.74
CA LEU A 128 13.84 6.20 -7.53
C LEU A 128 15.00 6.96 -8.17
N ALA A 129 16.04 7.25 -7.40
CA ALA A 129 17.24 7.94 -7.90
C ALA A 129 17.94 7.15 -9.02
N MET A 130 18.05 5.83 -8.89
CA MET A 130 18.64 4.99 -9.93
C MET A 130 17.76 4.95 -11.18
N THR A 131 16.45 4.86 -11.03
CA THR A 131 15.51 4.87 -12.15
C THR A 131 15.55 6.19 -12.91
N VAL A 132 15.51 7.33 -12.20
CA VAL A 132 15.60 8.66 -12.81
C VAL A 132 16.95 8.86 -13.50
N ASN A 133 18.06 8.50 -12.84
CA ASN A 133 19.40 8.62 -13.41
C ASN A 133 19.56 7.73 -14.65
N ALA A 134 19.08 6.49 -14.62
CA ALA A 134 19.11 5.59 -15.76
C ALA A 134 18.35 6.16 -16.98
N TYR A 135 17.19 6.74 -16.73
CA TYR A 135 16.40 7.38 -17.78
C TYR A 135 17.09 8.60 -18.39
N VAL A 136 17.57 9.52 -17.55
CA VAL A 136 18.26 10.75 -18.02
C VAL A 136 19.54 10.42 -18.79
N THR A 137 20.25 9.35 -18.39
CA THR A 137 21.47 8.90 -19.07
C THR A 137 21.20 8.32 -20.47
N ASN A 138 20.08 7.63 -20.65
CA ASN A 138 19.73 6.98 -21.93
C ASN A 138 18.21 6.97 -22.13
N PRO A 139 17.59 8.11 -22.45
CA PRO A 139 16.14 8.21 -22.64
C PRO A 139 15.73 7.48 -23.93
N ARG A 140 14.93 6.41 -23.79
CA ARG A 140 14.39 5.64 -24.94
C ARG A 140 12.89 5.75 -25.04
N ARG A 141 12.16 5.25 -24.02
CA ARG A 141 10.70 5.37 -23.92
C ARG A 141 10.36 6.14 -22.67
N PRO A 142 9.36 7.03 -22.69
CA PRO A 142 8.94 7.77 -21.51
C PRO A 142 8.62 6.83 -20.34
N ILE A 143 9.04 7.19 -19.14
CA ILE A 143 8.75 6.45 -17.92
C ILE A 143 7.52 7.04 -17.24
N VAL A 144 6.63 6.16 -16.80
CA VAL A 144 5.53 6.49 -15.91
C VAL A 144 5.62 5.67 -14.62
N PHE A 145 5.52 6.35 -13.49
CA PHE A 145 5.39 5.69 -12.19
C PHE A 145 3.93 5.42 -11.91
N MET A 146 3.60 4.16 -11.64
CA MET A 146 2.25 3.71 -11.31
C MET A 146 2.16 3.38 -9.83
N PRO A 147 1.58 4.27 -9.00
CA PRO A 147 1.30 3.98 -7.60
C PRO A 147 0.25 2.87 -7.50
N VAL A 148 0.46 1.91 -6.59
CA VAL A 148 -0.50 0.81 -6.37
C VAL A 148 -0.82 0.68 -4.89
N TYR A 149 -2.11 0.63 -4.56
CA TYR A 149 -2.58 0.36 -3.21
C TYR A 149 -3.05 -1.08 -3.09
N PHE A 150 -2.58 -1.77 -2.05
CA PHE A 150 -3.08 -3.09 -1.66
C PHE A 150 -3.93 -2.98 -0.39
N GLY A 151 -5.18 -3.41 -0.48
CA GLY A 151 -6.13 -3.44 0.63
C GLY A 151 -6.51 -4.87 0.99
N TYR A 152 -5.98 -5.39 2.09
CA TYR A 152 -6.31 -6.71 2.60
C TYR A 152 -7.41 -6.63 3.66
N GLU A 153 -8.47 -7.43 3.53
CA GLU A 153 -9.44 -7.57 4.61
C GLU A 153 -8.86 -8.33 5.80
N LYS A 154 -8.04 -9.36 5.55
CA LYS A 154 -7.28 -10.07 6.58
C LYS A 154 -5.90 -10.43 6.04
N LEU A 155 -4.85 -10.09 6.78
CA LEU A 155 -3.47 -10.43 6.42
C LEU A 155 -3.13 -11.87 6.83
N ILE A 156 -2.48 -12.61 5.95
CA ILE A 156 -1.98 -13.96 6.26
C ILE A 156 -0.97 -13.90 7.42
N GLU A 157 -0.16 -12.85 7.45
CA GLU A 157 0.86 -12.64 8.48
C GLU A 157 0.34 -11.96 9.76
N GLY A 158 -0.97 -11.80 9.92
CA GLY A 158 -1.58 -11.05 11.03
C GLY A 158 -1.16 -11.55 12.41
N SER A 159 -1.10 -12.87 12.61
CA SER A 159 -0.64 -13.48 13.87
C SER A 159 0.83 -13.18 14.19
N ALA A 160 1.69 -13.14 13.16
CA ALA A 160 3.10 -12.79 13.32
C ALA A 160 3.24 -11.30 13.71
N PHE A 161 2.43 -10.42 13.15
CA PHE A 161 2.44 -8.99 13.49
C PHE A 161 2.03 -8.75 14.96
N ILE A 162 1.00 -9.44 15.45
CA ILE A 162 0.60 -9.38 16.87
C ILE A 162 1.75 -9.79 17.76
N SER A 163 2.43 -10.89 17.44
CA SER A 163 3.56 -11.39 18.24
C SER A 163 4.74 -10.41 18.25
N GLU A 164 5.08 -9.81 17.12
CA GLU A 164 6.15 -8.80 17.00
C GLU A 164 5.81 -7.52 17.79
N LEU A 165 4.56 -7.06 17.72
CA LEU A 165 4.09 -5.89 18.50
C LEU A 165 4.06 -6.16 20.01
N GLY A 166 3.83 -7.41 20.42
CA GLY A 166 3.91 -7.86 21.81
C GLY A 166 5.33 -8.03 22.36
N GLY A 167 6.37 -7.61 21.61
CA GLY A 167 7.77 -7.67 22.07
C GLY A 167 8.50 -8.98 21.77
N ALA A 168 7.90 -9.90 21.04
CA ALA A 168 8.61 -11.12 20.57
C ALA A 168 9.76 -10.75 19.62
N THR A 169 10.90 -11.41 19.79
CA THR A 169 12.08 -11.22 18.94
C THR A 169 11.70 -11.42 17.47
N LYS A 170 12.02 -10.43 16.63
CA LYS A 170 11.82 -10.46 15.18
C LYS A 170 12.37 -11.77 14.62
N GLN A 171 11.47 -12.71 14.30
CA GLN A 171 11.91 -13.93 13.61
C GLN A 171 12.48 -13.53 12.26
N LYS A 172 13.66 -14.07 11.93
CA LYS A 172 14.22 -13.91 10.57
C LYS A 172 13.17 -14.34 9.57
N GLU A 173 12.73 -13.39 8.75
CA GLU A 173 11.78 -13.62 7.68
C GLU A 173 12.28 -14.77 6.82
N SER A 174 11.67 -15.96 6.96
CA SER A 174 11.94 -17.13 6.14
C SER A 174 10.70 -17.49 5.38
N LEU A 175 10.84 -17.68 4.07
CA LEU A 175 9.75 -18.20 3.24
C LEU A 175 9.27 -19.59 3.73
N GLY A 176 10.06 -20.33 4.46
CA GLY A 176 9.65 -21.56 5.15
C GLY A 176 8.60 -21.31 6.24
N GLY A 177 8.67 -20.17 6.95
CA GLY A 177 7.61 -19.71 7.85
C GLY A 177 6.33 -19.36 7.07
N LEU A 178 6.48 -18.71 5.93
CA LEU A 178 5.39 -18.35 5.03
C LEU A 178 4.67 -19.58 4.46
N VAL A 179 5.43 -20.57 3.95
CA VAL A 179 4.86 -21.84 3.44
C VAL A 179 4.17 -22.63 4.55
N ARG A 180 4.65 -22.55 5.79
CA ARG A 180 4.00 -23.18 6.94
C ARG A 180 2.71 -22.46 7.30
N SER A 181 2.67 -21.13 7.18
CA SER A 181 1.45 -20.32 7.35
C SER A 181 0.41 -20.65 6.27
N ILE A 182 0.83 -20.92 5.03
CA ILE A 182 -0.07 -21.36 3.94
C ILE A 182 -0.72 -22.72 4.25
N ARG A 183 -0.07 -23.61 4.99
CA ARG A 183 -0.67 -24.88 5.42
C ARG A 183 -1.74 -24.73 6.50
N SER A 184 -1.78 -23.60 7.23
CA SER A 184 -2.85 -23.29 8.18
C SER A 184 -4.08 -22.65 7.53
N LEU A 185 -4.17 -22.57 6.20
CA LEU A 185 -5.23 -21.91 5.41
C LEU A 185 -6.58 -22.66 5.44
N ARG A 186 -7.11 -22.92 6.62
CA ARG A 186 -8.54 -23.19 6.83
C ARG A 186 -9.32 -21.91 7.16
N ASP A 187 -8.60 -20.80 7.41
CA ASP A 187 -9.19 -19.52 7.79
C ASP A 187 -9.77 -18.81 6.56
N TYR A 188 -10.84 -18.09 6.76
CA TYR A 188 -11.41 -17.17 5.78
C TYR A 188 -10.65 -15.85 5.84
N PHE A 189 -10.09 -15.40 4.70
CA PHE A 189 -9.28 -14.18 4.62
C PHE A 189 -10.02 -12.99 3.96
N GLY A 190 -11.26 -13.21 3.51
CA GLY A 190 -12.00 -12.19 2.77
C GLY A 190 -11.37 -11.86 1.43
N LYS A 191 -11.54 -10.64 0.97
CA LYS A 191 -11.03 -10.18 -0.32
C LYS A 191 -9.74 -9.39 -0.20
N VAL A 192 -9.06 -9.22 -1.33
CA VAL A 192 -7.96 -8.28 -1.47
C VAL A 192 -8.26 -7.28 -2.60
N SER A 193 -8.12 -5.99 -2.32
CA SER A 193 -8.28 -4.92 -3.32
C SER A 193 -6.91 -4.51 -3.86
N VAL A 194 -6.83 -4.36 -5.18
CA VAL A 194 -5.67 -3.81 -5.89
C VAL A 194 -6.15 -2.58 -6.65
N ASN A 195 -5.76 -1.40 -6.18
CA ASN A 195 -6.17 -0.14 -6.79
C ASN A 195 -4.96 0.53 -7.42
N PHE A 196 -5.06 0.84 -8.71
CA PHE A 196 -4.07 1.67 -9.40
C PHE A 196 -4.37 3.14 -9.11
N GLY A 197 -3.33 3.88 -8.68
CA GLY A 197 -3.42 5.30 -8.39
C GLY A 197 -3.20 6.18 -9.61
N GLU A 198 -3.21 7.49 -9.40
CA GLU A 198 -2.89 8.47 -10.45
C GLU A 198 -1.45 8.26 -10.93
N PRO A 199 -1.22 7.98 -12.23
CA PRO A 199 0.11 7.80 -12.78
C PRO A 199 0.91 9.10 -12.76
N ILE A 200 2.23 9.00 -12.68
CA ILE A 200 3.14 10.13 -12.64
C ILE A 200 4.14 10.00 -13.78
N ASP A 201 3.98 10.81 -14.81
CA ASP A 201 4.94 10.92 -15.91
C ASP A 201 6.24 11.56 -15.41
N LEU A 202 7.38 10.96 -15.74
CA LEU A 202 8.68 11.45 -15.30
C LEU A 202 9.12 12.72 -16.04
N GLU A 203 8.87 12.79 -17.35
CA GLU A 203 9.36 13.91 -18.18
C GLU A 203 8.82 15.27 -17.75
N PRO A 204 7.51 15.47 -17.49
CA PRO A 204 7.01 16.75 -17.02
C PRO A 204 7.62 17.18 -15.68
N LEU A 205 7.95 16.20 -14.82
CA LEU A 205 8.64 16.50 -13.56
C LEU A 205 10.09 16.95 -13.81
N LEU A 206 10.80 16.29 -14.75
CA LEU A 206 12.15 16.69 -15.16
C LEU A 206 12.13 18.05 -15.85
N ASP A 207 11.20 18.30 -16.77
CA ASP A 207 11.07 19.57 -17.50
C ASP A 207 10.85 20.77 -16.54
N SER A 208 10.10 20.53 -15.45
CA SER A 208 9.86 21.55 -14.43
C SER A 208 11.05 21.80 -13.50
N ALA A 209 11.75 20.74 -13.07
CA ALA A 209 12.76 20.81 -12.02
C ALA A 209 14.19 20.92 -12.56
N PHE A 210 14.44 20.44 -13.77
CA PHE A 210 15.75 20.46 -14.45
C PHE A 210 15.58 20.52 -15.97
N PRO A 211 15.24 21.66 -16.56
CA PRO A 211 14.94 21.81 -18.00
C PRO A 211 16.04 21.31 -18.94
N GLU A 212 17.29 21.35 -18.52
CA GLU A 212 18.46 20.94 -19.31
C GLU A 212 18.71 19.42 -19.28
N TRP A 213 17.82 18.61 -18.68
CA TRP A 213 18.06 17.18 -18.50
C TRP A 213 18.31 16.41 -19.82
N ARG A 214 17.75 16.86 -20.93
CA ARG A 214 17.94 16.22 -22.24
C ARG A 214 19.32 16.39 -22.82
N THR A 215 20.06 17.42 -22.38
CA THR A 215 21.43 17.70 -22.81
C THR A 215 22.45 17.40 -21.71
N TYR A 216 22.00 16.86 -20.61
CA TYR A 216 22.84 16.56 -19.47
C TYR A 216 23.76 15.36 -19.76
N GLU A 217 25.05 15.59 -19.67
CA GLU A 217 26.07 14.54 -19.70
C GLU A 217 26.50 14.18 -18.27
N PRO A 218 26.25 12.94 -17.81
CA PRO A 218 26.64 12.53 -16.48
C PRO A 218 28.14 12.60 -16.27
N ALA A 219 28.60 13.40 -15.32
CA ALA A 219 29.99 13.35 -14.89
C ALA A 219 30.30 12.03 -14.20
N ASN A 220 31.41 11.39 -14.51
CA ASN A 220 31.79 10.07 -14.03
C ASN A 220 31.72 9.98 -12.49
N GLY A 221 30.70 9.27 -11.98
CA GLY A 221 30.60 8.81 -10.60
C GLY A 221 30.05 9.81 -9.58
N GLU A 222 29.64 11.00 -9.95
CA GLU A 222 29.00 11.98 -9.05
C GLU A 222 27.48 11.94 -9.19
N ARG A 223 26.78 12.03 -8.07
CA ARG A 223 25.33 12.23 -8.05
C ARG A 223 25.02 13.68 -8.40
N PRO A 224 24.19 13.95 -9.42
CA PRO A 224 23.79 15.31 -9.75
C PRO A 224 23.08 15.99 -8.58
N ALA A 225 23.35 17.27 -8.34
CA ALA A 225 22.75 18.03 -7.25
C ALA A 225 21.22 18.14 -7.39
N TRP A 226 20.71 18.21 -8.64
CA TRP A 226 19.28 18.27 -8.94
C TRP A 226 18.50 16.99 -8.62
N LEU A 227 19.17 15.83 -8.63
CA LEU A 227 18.52 14.52 -8.50
C LEU A 227 17.79 14.33 -7.16
N SER A 228 18.36 14.84 -6.08
CA SER A 228 17.76 14.69 -4.75
C SER A 228 16.39 15.37 -4.66
N GLY A 229 16.26 16.59 -5.16
CA GLY A 229 15.00 17.34 -5.13
C GLY A 229 13.90 16.64 -5.94
N ILE A 230 14.23 16.15 -7.14
CA ILE A 230 13.29 15.41 -8.00
C ILE A 230 12.85 14.11 -7.32
N VAL A 231 13.76 13.36 -6.73
CA VAL A 231 13.48 12.11 -6.05
C VAL A 231 12.58 12.31 -4.83
N ASP A 232 12.81 13.36 -4.05
CA ASP A 232 12.00 13.69 -2.88
C ASP A 232 10.58 14.09 -3.29
N GLU A 233 10.45 14.91 -4.34
CA GLU A 233 9.14 15.28 -4.87
C GLU A 233 8.41 14.09 -5.47
N LEU A 234 9.06 13.28 -6.31
CA LEU A 234 8.50 12.07 -6.90
C LEU A 234 8.04 11.09 -5.82
N GLY A 235 8.89 10.82 -4.84
CA GLY A 235 8.55 9.97 -3.70
C GLY A 235 7.32 10.48 -2.94
N GLY A 236 7.27 11.79 -2.69
CA GLY A 236 6.12 12.44 -2.06
C GLY A 236 4.84 12.33 -2.88
N ARG A 237 4.90 12.52 -4.21
CA ARG A 237 3.75 12.35 -5.12
C ARG A 237 3.27 10.89 -5.13
N ILE A 238 4.18 9.92 -5.26
CA ILE A 238 3.84 8.50 -5.23
C ILE A 238 3.09 8.15 -3.94
N MET A 239 3.60 8.56 -2.77
CA MET A 239 2.96 8.26 -1.49
C MET A 239 1.57 8.90 -1.35
N ARG A 240 1.38 10.13 -1.85
CA ARG A 240 0.07 10.78 -1.90
C ARG A 240 -0.90 10.02 -2.81
N ASN A 241 -0.44 9.60 -3.99
CA ASN A 241 -1.28 8.90 -4.97
C ASN A 241 -1.64 7.47 -4.52
N ILE A 242 -0.74 6.79 -3.77
CA ILE A 242 -1.08 5.54 -3.09
C ILE A 242 -2.21 5.75 -2.06
N ASN A 243 -2.12 6.79 -1.22
CA ASN A 243 -3.18 7.11 -0.25
C ASN A 243 -4.49 7.54 -0.94
N ALA A 244 -4.39 8.25 -2.07
CA ALA A 244 -5.56 8.66 -2.87
C ALA A 244 -6.30 7.47 -3.50
N ALA A 245 -5.63 6.36 -3.71
CA ALA A 245 -6.20 5.12 -4.23
C ALA A 245 -6.58 4.10 -3.13
N ALA A 246 -6.74 4.54 -1.89
CA ALA A 246 -7.04 3.64 -0.77
C ALA A 246 -8.36 2.87 -0.97
N ALA A 247 -8.38 1.62 -0.51
CA ALA A 247 -9.59 0.80 -0.42
C ALA A 247 -10.14 0.83 1.02
N VAL A 248 -11.39 1.24 1.15
CA VAL A 248 -12.15 1.09 2.39
C VAL A 248 -12.71 -0.33 2.42
N THR A 249 -12.26 -1.16 3.35
CA THR A 249 -12.76 -2.52 3.50
C THR A 249 -13.78 -2.61 4.65
N PRO A 250 -14.69 -3.59 4.65
CA PRO A 250 -15.60 -3.80 5.78
C PRO A 250 -14.86 -3.90 7.12
N ASN A 251 -13.73 -4.59 7.11
CA ASN A 251 -12.89 -4.77 8.30
C ASN A 251 -12.28 -3.44 8.80
N SER A 252 -11.87 -2.56 7.89
CA SER A 252 -11.33 -1.24 8.27
C SER A 252 -12.39 -0.34 8.90
N LEU A 253 -13.65 -0.42 8.44
CA LEU A 253 -14.79 0.30 9.03
C LEU A 253 -15.13 -0.21 10.42
N LEU A 254 -15.23 -1.54 10.60
CA LEU A 254 -15.42 -2.15 11.92
C LEU A 254 -14.31 -1.75 12.89
N ALA A 255 -13.06 -1.78 12.42
CA ALA A 255 -11.91 -1.34 13.21
C ALA A 255 -12.00 0.13 13.61
N TYR A 256 -12.44 0.99 12.69
CA TYR A 256 -12.59 2.42 12.93
C TYR A 256 -13.60 2.71 14.06
N VAL A 257 -14.75 2.06 14.03
CA VAL A 257 -15.81 2.26 15.02
C VAL A 257 -15.47 1.60 16.36
N LEU A 258 -15.13 0.30 16.34
CA LEU A 258 -14.97 -0.47 17.57
C LEU A 258 -13.75 -0.07 18.41
N LEU A 259 -12.65 0.34 17.77
CA LEU A 259 -11.46 0.80 18.48
C LEU A 259 -11.66 2.19 19.15
N ALA A 260 -12.67 2.95 18.74
CA ALA A 260 -13.06 4.19 19.40
C ALA A 260 -14.04 3.96 20.57
N THR A 261 -14.53 2.73 20.74
CA THR A 261 -15.56 2.36 21.72
C THR A 261 -14.91 1.80 23.00
N PRO A 262 -15.40 2.18 24.20
CA PRO A 262 -14.89 1.63 25.45
C PRO A 262 -14.98 0.10 25.48
N LYS A 263 -13.89 -0.56 25.89
CA LYS A 263 -13.77 -2.03 25.94
C LYS A 263 -14.10 -2.73 24.62
N GLN A 264 -14.02 -2.04 23.49
CA GLN A 264 -14.35 -2.53 22.15
C GLN A 264 -15.72 -3.25 22.11
N THR A 265 -16.69 -2.74 22.84
CA THR A 265 -18.03 -3.31 22.96
C THR A 265 -19.09 -2.25 22.76
N ILE A 266 -20.08 -2.51 21.91
CA ILE A 266 -21.12 -1.55 21.51
C ILE A 266 -22.44 -2.28 21.27
N GLY A 267 -23.58 -1.62 21.53
CA GLY A 267 -24.89 -2.13 21.14
C GLY A 267 -25.01 -2.26 19.62
N LEU A 268 -25.69 -3.32 19.17
CA LEU A 268 -25.82 -3.62 17.73
C LEU A 268 -26.41 -2.45 16.92
N ASP A 269 -27.49 -1.83 17.44
CA ASP A 269 -28.15 -0.71 16.75
C ASP A 269 -27.25 0.54 16.71
N GLU A 270 -26.44 0.77 17.73
CA GLU A 270 -25.47 1.86 17.73
C GLU A 270 -24.34 1.58 16.74
N LEU A 271 -23.84 0.33 16.65
CA LEU A 271 -22.85 -0.05 15.64
C LEU A 271 -23.37 0.21 14.22
N ARG A 272 -24.64 -0.17 13.95
CA ARG A 272 -25.28 0.13 12.64
C ARG A 272 -25.26 1.61 12.32
N ARG A 273 -25.64 2.45 13.28
CA ARG A 273 -25.67 3.91 13.12
C ARG A 273 -24.26 4.49 12.86
N GLN A 274 -23.26 4.02 13.62
CA GLN A 274 -21.87 4.50 13.47
C GLN A 274 -21.25 4.06 12.14
N LEU A 275 -21.53 2.85 11.69
CA LEU A 275 -21.10 2.36 10.37
C LEU A 275 -21.75 3.17 9.24
N GLN A 276 -23.09 3.41 9.32
CA GLN A 276 -23.78 4.21 8.32
C GLN A 276 -23.24 5.63 8.28
N LEU A 277 -23.06 6.27 9.44
CA LEU A 277 -22.45 7.60 9.51
C LEU A 277 -21.06 7.64 8.89
N SER A 278 -20.24 6.63 9.14
CA SER A 278 -18.89 6.53 8.57
C SER A 278 -18.92 6.40 7.05
N LEU A 279 -19.83 5.59 6.51
CA LEU A 279 -20.05 5.44 5.06
C LEU A 279 -20.50 6.76 4.43
N ASP A 280 -21.49 7.43 5.05
CA ASP A 280 -22.02 8.70 4.57
C ASP A 280 -20.95 9.81 4.56
N LEU A 281 -20.12 9.87 5.60
CA LEU A 281 -19.01 10.82 5.66
C LEU A 281 -17.96 10.55 4.58
N LEU A 282 -17.56 9.28 4.38
CA LEU A 282 -16.60 8.90 3.36
C LEU A 282 -17.13 9.18 1.94
N GLN A 283 -18.42 8.96 1.72
CA GLN A 283 -19.06 9.26 0.42
C GLN A 283 -19.22 10.75 0.17
N ARG A 284 -19.63 11.51 1.19
CA ARG A 284 -19.91 12.95 1.08
C ARG A 284 -18.62 13.78 1.02
N PHE A 285 -17.59 13.38 1.75
CA PHE A 285 -16.30 14.08 1.85
C PHE A 285 -15.17 13.21 1.32
N ARG A 286 -15.31 12.78 0.07
CA ARG A 286 -14.31 11.92 -0.58
C ARG A 286 -12.93 12.56 -0.53
N TYR A 287 -11.97 11.79 -0.05
CA TYR A 287 -10.56 12.18 -0.09
C TYR A 287 -10.03 12.24 -1.52
N SER A 288 -10.47 11.32 -2.37
CA SER A 288 -10.14 11.21 -3.80
C SER A 288 -11.21 10.40 -4.51
N GLU A 289 -11.40 10.66 -5.80
CA GLU A 289 -12.28 9.86 -6.67
C GLU A 289 -11.79 8.42 -6.84
N LEU A 290 -10.48 8.17 -6.61
CA LEU A 290 -9.88 6.84 -6.70
C LEU A 290 -10.09 5.99 -5.43
N VAL A 291 -10.62 6.57 -4.34
CA VAL A 291 -10.97 5.79 -3.15
C VAL A 291 -12.11 4.84 -3.46
N THR A 292 -11.90 3.55 -3.22
CA THR A 292 -12.94 2.52 -3.37
C THR A 292 -13.59 2.19 -2.04
N MET A 293 -14.90 1.92 -2.06
CA MET A 293 -15.69 1.63 -0.88
C MET A 293 -16.66 0.47 -1.18
N PRO A 294 -16.99 -0.38 -0.18
CA PRO A 294 -17.99 -1.40 -0.37
C PRO A 294 -19.39 -0.76 -0.50
N ASP A 295 -20.16 -1.21 -1.48
CA ASP A 295 -21.59 -0.90 -1.58
C ASP A 295 -22.38 -1.90 -0.72
N TRP A 296 -22.19 -1.81 0.60
CA TRP A 296 -22.76 -2.73 1.57
C TRP A 296 -23.52 -2.00 2.66
N THR A 297 -24.61 -2.60 3.13
CA THR A 297 -25.31 -2.12 4.32
C THR A 297 -24.49 -2.39 5.59
N PRO A 298 -24.72 -1.63 6.68
CA PRO A 298 -24.11 -1.91 7.98
C PRO A 298 -24.29 -3.35 8.46
N ASP A 299 -25.46 -3.95 8.25
CA ASP A 299 -25.73 -5.35 8.64
C ASP A 299 -24.80 -6.32 7.89
N ARG A 300 -24.64 -6.14 6.58
CA ARG A 300 -23.74 -6.97 5.78
C ARG A 300 -22.28 -6.83 6.21
N ILE A 301 -21.85 -5.61 6.60
CA ILE A 301 -20.51 -5.36 7.14
C ILE A 301 -20.31 -6.11 8.45
N ILE A 302 -21.31 -6.10 9.35
CA ILE A 302 -21.29 -6.80 10.64
C ILE A 302 -21.22 -8.32 10.43
N GLU A 303 -22.10 -8.88 9.61
CA GLU A 303 -22.11 -10.30 9.27
C GLU A 303 -20.78 -10.76 8.67
N HIS A 304 -20.19 -9.92 7.83
CA HIS A 304 -18.88 -10.20 7.25
C HIS A 304 -17.76 -10.17 8.30
N GLY A 305 -17.82 -9.26 9.27
CA GLY A 305 -16.88 -9.20 10.38
C GLY A 305 -16.95 -10.46 11.27
N GLU A 306 -18.14 -11.01 11.47
CA GLU A 306 -18.32 -12.30 12.14
C GLU A 306 -17.73 -13.46 11.32
N LYS A 307 -17.98 -13.48 10.01
CA LYS A 307 -17.39 -14.47 9.10
C LYS A 307 -15.86 -14.42 9.07
N LEU A 308 -15.28 -13.23 9.21
CA LEU A 308 -13.82 -13.02 9.32
C LEU A 308 -13.26 -13.39 10.69
N ASP A 309 -14.13 -13.67 11.67
CA ASP A 309 -13.77 -13.94 13.07
C ASP A 309 -13.00 -12.76 13.71
N VAL A 310 -13.48 -11.53 13.45
CA VAL A 310 -12.89 -10.30 14.02
C VAL A 310 -13.80 -9.65 15.06
N ILE A 311 -15.09 -10.00 15.05
CA ILE A 311 -16.10 -9.59 16.02
C ILE A 311 -17.01 -10.75 16.35
N SER A 312 -17.72 -10.67 17.47
CA SER A 312 -18.77 -11.61 17.87
C SER A 312 -19.96 -10.89 18.49
N ARG A 313 -21.16 -11.48 18.37
CA ARG A 313 -22.37 -10.99 19.03
C ARG A 313 -22.68 -11.80 20.29
N SER A 314 -23.27 -11.13 21.26
CA SER A 314 -23.79 -11.74 22.46
C SER A 314 -25.09 -11.07 22.90
N GLU A 315 -25.95 -11.85 23.58
CA GLU A 315 -27.17 -11.33 24.18
C GLU A 315 -26.84 -10.61 25.50
N HIS A 316 -27.46 -9.47 25.71
CA HIS A 316 -27.39 -8.70 26.93
C HIS A 316 -28.81 -8.25 27.35
N PRO A 317 -29.12 -8.06 28.64
CA PRO A 317 -30.48 -7.62 29.08
C PRO A 317 -30.98 -6.33 28.41
N MET A 318 -30.06 -5.49 27.92
CA MET A 318 -30.38 -4.25 27.19
C MET A 318 -30.39 -4.41 25.66
N GLY A 319 -30.36 -5.63 25.12
CA GLY A 319 -30.31 -5.91 23.68
C GLY A 319 -29.00 -6.57 23.24
N GLN A 320 -28.86 -6.83 21.95
CA GLN A 320 -27.68 -7.45 21.41
C GLN A 320 -26.46 -6.50 21.45
N VAL A 321 -25.33 -7.03 21.83
CA VAL A 321 -24.05 -6.31 21.82
C VAL A 321 -23.06 -7.00 20.91
N VAL A 322 -22.22 -6.20 20.26
CA VAL A 322 -21.10 -6.63 19.43
C VAL A 322 -19.81 -6.30 20.17
N HIS A 323 -18.90 -7.26 20.22
CA HIS A 323 -17.60 -7.05 20.87
C HIS A 323 -16.45 -7.60 20.03
N MET A 324 -15.28 -7.07 20.27
CA MET A 324 -14.01 -7.47 19.69
C MET A 324 -13.05 -7.87 20.82
N GLU A 325 -12.41 -9.02 20.67
CA GLU A 325 -11.41 -9.46 21.65
C GLU A 325 -10.18 -8.54 21.66
N GLU A 326 -9.57 -8.34 22.81
CA GLU A 326 -8.40 -7.48 23.02
C GLU A 326 -7.24 -7.87 22.07
N ARG A 327 -6.99 -9.16 21.91
CA ARG A 327 -5.97 -9.66 20.98
C ARG A 327 -6.26 -9.27 19.53
N THR A 328 -7.51 -9.36 19.11
CA THR A 328 -7.97 -8.96 17.78
C THR A 328 -7.86 -7.44 17.62
N ALA A 329 -8.16 -6.66 18.65
CA ALA A 329 -8.08 -5.20 18.64
C ALA A 329 -6.68 -4.67 18.27
N VAL A 330 -5.62 -5.38 18.69
CA VAL A 330 -4.23 -5.03 18.31
C VAL A 330 -4.06 -5.08 16.79
N LEU A 331 -4.53 -6.17 16.15
CA LEU A 331 -4.45 -6.31 14.69
C LEU A 331 -5.40 -5.35 13.98
N MET A 332 -6.59 -5.12 14.53
CA MET A 332 -7.57 -4.20 13.97
C MET A 332 -7.07 -2.76 13.92
N THR A 333 -6.14 -2.37 14.80
CA THR A 333 -5.45 -1.07 14.70
C THR A 333 -4.72 -0.90 13.35
N TYR A 334 -4.18 -1.97 12.79
CA TYR A 334 -3.59 -1.96 11.46
C TYR A 334 -4.65 -1.61 10.39
N TYR A 335 -5.80 -2.27 10.38
CA TYR A 335 -6.86 -2.04 9.39
C TYR A 335 -7.50 -0.65 9.53
N ARG A 336 -7.73 -0.17 10.76
CA ARG A 336 -8.16 1.22 10.99
C ARG A 336 -7.18 2.22 10.37
N ASN A 337 -5.90 2.02 10.58
CA ASN A 337 -4.86 2.93 10.10
C ASN A 337 -4.75 2.97 8.57
N ASN A 338 -5.25 1.96 7.86
CA ASN A 338 -5.30 1.96 6.39
C ASN A 338 -6.21 3.08 5.86
N ILE A 339 -7.29 3.43 6.58
CA ILE A 339 -8.30 4.42 6.17
C ILE A 339 -8.32 5.69 7.01
N LEU A 340 -7.51 5.78 8.06
CA LEU A 340 -7.56 6.89 9.01
C LEU A 340 -7.37 8.26 8.35
N HIS A 341 -6.51 8.34 7.32
CA HIS A 341 -6.27 9.58 6.57
C HIS A 341 -7.51 10.07 5.81
N LEU A 342 -8.42 9.18 5.41
CA LEU A 342 -9.65 9.52 4.67
C LEU A 342 -10.64 10.29 5.55
N LEU A 343 -10.60 10.08 6.87
CA LEU A 343 -11.50 10.67 7.85
C LEU A 343 -10.81 11.75 8.70
N ALA A 344 -9.52 12.02 8.48
CA ALA A 344 -8.75 12.95 9.30
C ALA A 344 -9.32 14.37 9.28
N VAL A 345 -9.66 14.90 8.10
CA VAL A 345 -10.20 16.26 7.97
C VAL A 345 -11.60 16.37 8.58
N PRO A 346 -12.59 15.53 8.24
CA PRO A 346 -13.90 15.55 8.91
C PRO A 346 -13.81 15.41 10.43
N ALA A 347 -12.92 14.53 10.93
CA ALA A 347 -12.73 14.35 12.36
C ALA A 347 -12.11 15.59 13.02
N SER A 348 -11.12 16.23 12.38
CA SER A 348 -10.52 17.47 12.88
C SER A 348 -11.56 18.60 12.96
N VAL A 349 -12.39 18.74 11.91
CA VAL A 349 -13.52 19.69 11.92
C VAL A 349 -14.45 19.40 13.11
N ALA A 350 -14.89 18.15 13.26
CA ALA A 350 -15.77 17.77 14.38
C ALA A 350 -15.17 18.08 15.74
N CYS A 351 -13.88 17.87 15.94
CA CYS A 351 -13.18 18.18 17.18
C CYS A 351 -13.25 19.66 17.55
N CYS A 352 -13.27 20.57 16.58
CA CYS A 352 -13.41 22.01 16.83
C CYS A 352 -14.78 22.39 17.45
N PHE A 353 -15.81 21.54 17.28
CA PHE A 353 -17.17 21.79 17.75
C PHE A 353 -17.59 20.96 18.95
N ILE A 354 -16.68 20.19 19.58
CA ILE A 354 -17.01 19.35 20.76
C ILE A 354 -17.60 20.17 21.92
N GLN A 355 -17.20 21.43 22.06
CA GLN A 355 -17.68 22.31 23.12
C GLN A 355 -18.89 23.17 22.71
N GLY A 356 -19.50 22.90 21.56
CA GLY A 356 -20.69 23.63 21.09
C GLY A 356 -20.43 25.09 20.70
N THR A 357 -19.19 25.43 20.38
CA THR A 357 -18.79 26.79 19.95
C THR A 357 -19.21 27.04 18.50
N GLU A 358 -19.75 28.20 18.22
CA GLU A 358 -19.86 28.73 16.86
C GLU A 358 -18.48 29.26 16.44
N LEU A 359 -18.01 28.87 15.26
CA LEU A 359 -16.70 29.29 14.74
C LEU A 359 -16.89 29.95 13.37
N GLU A 360 -16.24 31.09 13.18
CA GLU A 360 -16.11 31.70 11.87
C GLU A 360 -15.25 30.80 10.96
N ARG A 361 -15.59 30.78 9.66
CA ARG A 361 -14.86 29.93 8.67
C ARG A 361 -13.35 30.15 8.67
N SER A 362 -12.93 31.40 8.85
CA SER A 362 -11.52 31.80 8.91
C SER A 362 -10.81 31.28 10.17
N GLU A 363 -11.52 31.21 11.27
CA GLU A 363 -11.03 30.66 12.53
C GLU A 363 -10.90 29.14 12.45
N LEU A 364 -11.93 28.46 11.93
CA LEU A 364 -11.90 27.02 11.69
C LEU A 364 -10.71 26.62 10.79
N GLN A 365 -10.43 27.40 9.72
CA GLN A 365 -9.29 27.15 8.82
C GLN A 365 -7.91 27.31 9.49
N ARG A 366 -7.82 28.03 10.60
CA ARG A 366 -6.57 28.16 11.37
C ARG A 366 -6.38 27.02 12.37
N LEU A 367 -7.49 26.39 12.81
CA LEU A 367 -7.48 25.30 13.80
C LEU A 367 -7.24 23.92 13.17
N ILE A 368 -7.47 23.78 11.88
CA ILE A 368 -7.28 22.55 11.10
C ILE A 368 -5.97 22.59 10.33
#